data_497d5a7517d0dea6ada30fac0e47dcf9
#
_entry.id   497d5a7517d0dea6ada30fac0e47dcf9
#
_cell.length_a   1.000
_cell.length_b   1.000
_cell.length_c   1.000
_cell.angle_alpha   90.00
_cell.angle_beta   90.00
_cell.angle_gamma   90.00
#
_symmetry.space_group_name_H-M   'P 1'
#
loop_
_entity.id
_entity.type
_entity.pdbx_description
1 polymer ?
#
loop_
_entity_poly.entity_id
_entity_poly.type
_entity_poly.pdbx_seq_one_letter_code
_entity_poly.pdbx_strand_id
1 'polypeptide(L)'
;MERVMNRDDLARALAEKTGFFINNMQEVTFALEEIVLENMQSATFEEKSEILIAPGVVIGGRRVPEREAKDPRTGEMILSPEKVIPYAQFKSSIRKKLYEQPKKKKKRV
;
A
#
# COMPACT_ATOMS: atom_id res chain seq x y z
N MET A 1 -11.77 -15.63 -12.49
CA MET A 1 -10.31 -15.63 -12.69
C MET A 1 -9.72 -14.30 -12.29
N GLU A 2 -8.63 -14.34 -11.56
CA GLU A 2 -8.00 -13.12 -11.07
C GLU A 2 -6.90 -12.65 -12.00
N ARG A 3 -6.69 -11.35 -11.99
CA ARG A 3 -5.51 -10.77 -12.62
C ARG A 3 -4.62 -10.21 -11.54
N VAL A 4 -3.49 -10.84 -11.35
CA VAL A 4 -2.53 -10.40 -10.35
C VAL A 4 -1.22 -10.09 -11.04
N MET A 5 -0.74 -8.87 -10.83
CA MET A 5 0.54 -8.45 -11.36
C MET A 5 1.56 -8.58 -10.25
N ASN A 6 2.48 -9.53 -10.40
CA ASN A 6 3.52 -9.70 -9.39
C ASN A 6 4.68 -8.75 -9.69
N ARG A 7 5.74 -8.84 -8.90
CA ARG A 7 6.85 -7.91 -9.03
C ARG A 7 7.50 -7.98 -10.41
N ASP A 8 7.66 -9.18 -10.95
CA ASP A 8 8.27 -9.32 -12.27
C ASP A 8 7.37 -8.74 -13.36
N ASP A 9 6.07 -8.94 -13.24
CA ASP A 9 5.13 -8.36 -14.19
C ASP A 9 5.17 -6.84 -14.12
N LEU A 10 5.29 -6.31 -12.91
CA LEU A 10 5.38 -4.87 -12.73
C LEU A 10 6.65 -4.33 -13.37
N ALA A 11 7.77 -5.03 -13.18
CA ALA A 11 9.03 -4.60 -13.78
C ALA A 11 8.95 -4.60 -15.29
N ARG A 12 8.30 -5.61 -15.86
CA ARG A 12 8.14 -5.67 -17.31
C ARG A 12 7.27 -4.53 -17.80
N ALA A 13 6.20 -4.23 -17.10
CA ALA A 13 5.33 -3.12 -17.48
C ALA A 13 6.09 -1.78 -17.42
N LEU A 14 6.92 -1.61 -16.37
CA LEU A 14 7.71 -0.41 -16.24
C LEU A 14 8.72 -0.30 -17.38
N ALA A 15 9.32 -1.41 -17.76
CA ALA A 15 10.27 -1.40 -18.88
C ALA A 15 9.58 -1.00 -20.17
N GLU A 16 8.37 -1.49 -20.39
CA GLU A 16 7.63 -1.14 -21.59
C GLU A 16 7.25 0.34 -21.63
N LYS A 17 6.85 0.88 -20.49
CA LYS A 17 6.42 2.27 -20.47
C LYS A 17 7.57 3.26 -20.52
N THR A 18 8.74 2.87 -20.02
CA THR A 18 9.85 3.80 -19.90
C THR A 18 10.91 3.61 -20.97
N GLY A 19 10.95 2.43 -21.60
CA GLY A 19 12.01 2.12 -22.53
C GLY A 19 13.31 1.67 -21.90
N PHE A 20 13.32 1.53 -20.56
CA PHE A 20 14.50 1.03 -19.87
C PHE A 20 14.56 -0.49 -19.95
N PHE A 21 15.74 -1.04 -19.68
CA PHE A 21 15.89 -2.49 -19.69
C PHE A 21 15.15 -3.11 -18.52
N ILE A 22 14.62 -4.30 -18.74
CA ILE A 22 13.86 -4.99 -17.71
C ILE A 22 14.71 -5.29 -16.48
N ASN A 23 16.00 -5.59 -16.67
CA ASN A 23 16.88 -5.84 -15.53
C ASN A 23 16.97 -4.62 -14.60
N ASN A 24 17.04 -3.44 -15.20
CA ASN A 24 17.07 -2.21 -14.40
C ASN A 24 15.75 -2.01 -13.66
N MET A 25 14.64 -2.33 -14.30
CA MET A 25 13.35 -2.17 -13.66
C MET A 25 13.15 -3.18 -12.54
N GLN A 26 13.74 -4.36 -12.66
CA GLN A 26 13.71 -5.33 -11.58
C GLN A 26 14.42 -4.78 -10.35
N GLU A 27 15.55 -4.11 -10.55
CA GLU A 27 16.26 -3.48 -9.44
C GLU A 27 15.43 -2.35 -8.84
N VAL A 28 14.73 -1.60 -9.67
CA VAL A 28 13.88 -0.52 -9.20
C VAL A 28 12.75 -1.07 -8.33
N THR A 29 12.13 -2.16 -8.74
CA THR A 29 11.03 -2.73 -7.95
C THR A 29 11.54 -3.29 -6.63
N PHE A 30 12.73 -3.88 -6.59
CA PHE A 30 13.33 -4.31 -5.32
C PHE A 30 13.58 -3.12 -4.41
N ALA A 31 14.16 -2.04 -4.97
CA ALA A 31 14.44 -0.85 -4.18
C ALA A 31 13.15 -0.24 -3.64
N LEU A 32 12.09 -0.25 -4.45
CA LEU A 32 10.81 0.27 -4.00
C LEU A 32 10.28 -0.52 -2.82
N GLU A 33 10.42 -1.85 -2.87
CA GLU A 33 9.99 -2.70 -1.78
C GLU A 33 10.71 -2.34 -0.48
N GLU A 34 12.01 -2.11 -0.56
CA GLU A 34 12.78 -1.72 0.61
C GLU A 34 12.34 -0.37 1.16
N ILE A 35 12.11 0.58 0.27
CA ILE A 35 11.69 1.91 0.69
C ILE A 35 10.34 1.85 1.39
N VAL A 36 9.42 1.04 0.87
CA VAL A 36 8.10 0.90 1.49
C VAL A 36 8.22 0.34 2.90
N LEU A 37 9.01 -0.71 3.06
CA LEU A 37 9.16 -1.33 4.38
C LEU A 37 9.86 -0.39 5.35
N GLU A 38 10.89 0.30 4.91
CA GLU A 38 11.60 1.25 5.76
C GLU A 38 10.69 2.39 6.19
N ASN A 39 9.87 2.87 5.26
CA ASN A 39 8.95 3.95 5.60
C ASN A 39 7.96 3.50 6.66
N MET A 40 7.39 2.31 6.51
CA MET A 40 6.44 1.82 7.49
C MET A 40 7.08 1.67 8.86
N GLN A 41 8.31 1.17 8.90
CA GLN A 41 8.99 0.96 10.18
C GLN A 41 9.43 2.25 10.83
N SER A 42 9.49 3.34 10.10
CA SER A 42 9.86 4.63 10.66
C SER A 42 8.73 5.29 11.44
N ALA A 43 7.54 4.72 11.43
CA ALA A 43 6.42 5.28 12.17
C ALA A 43 6.71 5.29 13.67
N THR A 44 6.29 6.35 14.35
CA THR A 44 6.42 6.45 15.79
C THR A 44 5.03 6.36 16.42
N PHE A 45 5.00 6.36 17.76
CA PHE A 45 3.71 6.30 18.44
C PHE A 45 2.88 7.56 18.20
N GLU A 46 3.54 8.67 17.94
CA GLU A 46 2.85 9.93 17.72
C GLU A 46 2.55 10.22 16.27
N GLU A 47 3.35 9.64 15.36
CA GLU A 47 3.22 9.96 13.94
C GLU A 47 3.26 8.71 13.09
N LYS A 48 2.24 8.55 12.26
CA LYS A 48 2.27 7.51 11.26
C LYS A 48 3.16 7.96 10.11
N SER A 49 3.66 7.00 9.34
CA SER A 49 4.50 7.27 8.18
C SER A 49 3.76 6.83 6.93
N GLU A 50 3.76 7.67 5.92
CA GLU A 50 3.01 7.40 4.69
C GLU A 50 3.84 7.70 3.47
N ILE A 51 3.57 6.95 2.41
CA ILE A 51 4.10 7.22 1.08
C ILE A 51 2.93 7.41 0.14
N LEU A 52 2.96 8.51 -0.60
CA LEU A 52 2.00 8.71 -1.68
C LEU A 52 2.60 8.04 -2.90
N ILE A 53 2.26 6.77 -3.10
CA ILE A 53 2.91 5.96 -4.12
C ILE A 53 2.42 6.28 -5.51
N ALA A 54 1.23 6.85 -5.60
CA ALA A 54 0.66 7.35 -6.85
C ALA A 54 -0.40 8.36 -6.46
N PRO A 55 -0.79 9.26 -7.35
CA PRO A 55 -1.83 10.22 -6.99
C PRO A 55 -3.08 9.50 -6.49
N GLY A 56 -3.46 9.79 -5.26
CA GLY A 56 -4.64 9.20 -4.65
C GLY A 56 -4.42 7.83 -4.02
N VAL A 57 -3.20 7.31 -4.04
CA VAL A 57 -2.90 6.00 -3.46
C VAL A 57 -1.85 6.17 -2.38
N VAL A 58 -2.25 5.93 -1.15
CA VAL A 58 -1.39 6.12 0.02
C VAL A 58 -1.16 4.79 0.70
N ILE A 59 0.07 4.48 1.01
CA ILE A 59 0.40 3.33 1.84
C ILE A 59 1.23 3.80 3.01
N GLY A 60 1.10 3.12 4.14
CA GLY A 60 1.83 3.59 5.31
C GLY A 60 1.84 2.59 6.43
N GLY A 61 2.39 3.04 7.56
CA GLY A 61 2.46 2.25 8.77
C GLY A 61 2.10 3.08 9.98
N ARG A 62 1.55 2.43 10.97
CA ARG A 62 1.18 3.04 12.22
C ARG A 62 1.74 2.17 13.34
N ARG A 63 2.48 2.77 14.25
CA ARG A 63 3.10 2.02 15.34
C ARG A 63 2.20 2.02 16.55
N VAL A 64 1.97 0.82 17.10
CA VAL A 64 1.17 0.69 18.32
C VAL A 64 2.04 0.10 19.42
N PRO A 65 1.85 0.54 20.67
CA PRO A 65 2.69 0.07 21.76
C PRO A 65 2.30 -1.34 22.19
N GLU A 66 3.21 -1.95 22.93
CA GLU A 66 2.88 -3.23 23.53
C GLU A 66 1.77 -3.03 24.56
N ARG A 67 0.94 -4.05 24.69
CA ARG A 67 -0.18 -3.98 25.61
C ARG A 67 -0.60 -5.38 25.99
N GLU A 68 -1.35 -5.48 27.10
CA GLU A 68 -1.92 -6.74 27.50
C GLU A 68 -3.26 -6.96 26.83
N ALA A 69 -3.49 -8.18 26.43
CA ALA A 69 -4.73 -8.54 25.77
C ALA A 69 -5.13 -9.92 26.23
N LYS A 70 -6.43 -10.20 26.18
CA LYS A 70 -6.96 -11.49 26.60
C LYS A 70 -7.02 -12.42 25.42
N ASP A 71 -6.47 -13.62 25.60
CA ASP A 71 -6.53 -14.64 24.57
C ASP A 71 -7.99 -15.14 24.49
N PRO A 72 -8.67 -14.97 23.36
CA PRO A 72 -10.07 -15.37 23.27
C PRO A 72 -10.27 -16.88 23.42
N ARG A 73 -9.25 -17.68 23.16
CA ARG A 73 -9.41 -19.13 23.25
C ARG A 73 -9.24 -19.65 24.67
N THR A 74 -8.32 -19.09 25.43
CA THR A 74 -8.01 -19.61 26.76
C THR A 74 -8.45 -18.69 27.88
N GLY A 75 -8.70 -17.44 27.58
CA GLY A 75 -9.03 -16.46 28.62
C GLY A 75 -7.84 -15.92 29.36
N GLU A 76 -6.65 -16.36 29.02
CA GLU A 76 -5.44 -15.89 29.70
C GLU A 76 -4.99 -14.55 29.16
N MET A 77 -4.37 -13.77 30.03
CA MET A 77 -3.78 -12.52 29.59
C MET A 77 -2.47 -12.77 28.91
N ILE A 78 -2.29 -12.20 27.73
CA ILE A 78 -1.05 -12.31 26.98
C ILE A 78 -0.56 -10.92 26.67
N LEU A 79 0.74 -10.81 26.43
CA LEU A 79 1.37 -9.55 26.11
C LEU A 79 1.49 -9.44 24.60
N SER A 80 0.78 -8.45 24.03
CA SER A 80 0.88 -8.18 22.61
C SER A 80 2.04 -7.20 22.41
N PRO A 81 3.07 -7.59 21.66
CA PRO A 81 4.25 -6.73 21.54
C PRO A 81 3.99 -5.49 20.71
N GLU A 82 4.87 -4.53 20.87
CA GLU A 82 4.89 -3.36 20.00
C GLU A 82 5.02 -3.80 18.55
N LYS A 83 4.27 -3.14 17.66
CA LYS A 83 4.31 -3.53 16.26
C LYS A 83 3.89 -2.37 15.38
N VAL A 84 4.19 -2.51 14.09
CA VAL A 84 3.74 -1.57 13.09
C VAL A 84 2.61 -2.23 12.31
N ILE A 85 1.49 -1.53 12.21
CA ILE A 85 0.33 -2.01 11.47
C ILE A 85 0.34 -1.33 10.10
N PRO A 86 0.47 -2.10 9.01
CA PRO A 86 0.43 -1.51 7.68
C PRO A 86 -0.99 -1.17 7.27
N TYR A 87 -1.14 -0.19 6.42
CA TYR A 87 -2.45 0.17 5.89
C TYR A 87 -2.31 0.82 4.53
N ALA A 88 -3.42 0.92 3.82
CA ALA A 88 -3.50 1.59 2.53
C ALA A 88 -4.79 2.37 2.46
N GLN A 89 -4.75 3.49 1.75
CA GLN A 89 -5.91 4.33 1.57
C GLN A 89 -6.00 4.80 0.14
N PHE A 90 -7.23 5.00 -0.32
CA PHE A 90 -7.48 5.56 -1.65
C PHE A 90 -8.27 6.85 -1.47
N LYS A 91 -7.74 7.93 -2.02
CA LYS A 91 -8.37 9.22 -1.89
C LYS A 91 -9.39 9.44 -3.00
N SER A 92 -10.23 10.44 -2.81
CA SER A 92 -11.32 10.67 -3.75
C SER A 92 -10.83 10.99 -5.16
N SER A 93 -9.62 11.53 -5.28
CA SER A 93 -9.10 11.85 -6.60
C SER A 93 -8.95 10.62 -7.48
N ILE A 94 -8.52 9.48 -6.90
CA ILE A 94 -8.37 8.26 -7.68
C ILE A 94 -9.75 7.70 -8.03
N ARG A 95 -10.69 7.79 -7.10
CA ARG A 95 -12.04 7.32 -7.36
C ARG A 95 -12.71 8.11 -8.47
N LYS A 96 -12.51 9.41 -8.49
CA LYS A 96 -13.06 10.23 -9.55
C LYS A 96 -12.54 9.80 -10.91
N LYS A 97 -11.25 9.51 -10.99
CA LYS A 97 -10.69 9.10 -12.26
C LYS A 97 -11.26 7.78 -12.75
N LEU A 98 -11.62 6.91 -11.81
CA LEU A 98 -12.13 5.61 -12.18
C LEU A 98 -13.62 5.61 -12.45
N TYR A 99 -14.39 6.53 -11.82
CA TYR A 99 -15.84 6.46 -11.85
C TYR A 99 -16.47 7.51 -12.74
N GLU A 100 -15.71 8.41 -13.29
CA GLU A 100 -16.33 9.58 -13.88
C GLU A 100 -17.01 9.33 -15.20
N GLN A 101 -16.56 8.33 -15.91
CA GLN A 101 -17.02 8.19 -17.24
C GLN A 101 -18.46 7.95 -17.42
N PRO A 102 -19.10 7.19 -16.56
CA PRO A 102 -20.49 6.90 -16.86
C PRO A 102 -21.34 8.08 -16.89
N LYS A 103 -20.93 9.13 -16.48
CA LYS A 103 -21.76 10.15 -16.32
C LYS A 103 -22.27 10.70 -17.50
N LYS A 104 -22.03 10.76 -18.24
CA LYS A 104 -22.63 11.40 -19.19
C LYS A 104 -23.75 10.81 -19.71
N LYS A 105 -24.20 10.35 -19.80
CA LYS A 105 -25.13 9.78 -20.17
C LYS A 105 -26.18 9.97 -19.83
N LYS A 106 -26.27 10.07 -19.87
CA LYS A 106 -27.05 10.11 -19.61
C LYS A 106 -27.72 10.70 -19.42
N LYS A 107 -27.87 11.16 -19.62
CA LYS A 107 -28.56 11.70 -19.45
C LYS A 107 -29.40 11.53 -19.72
N ARG A 108 -29.81 11.28 -20.00
CA ARG A 108 -30.67 10.99 -20.14
C ARG A 108 -31.43 11.36 -20.20
N VAL A 109 -31.56 11.58 -20.49
CA VAL A 109 -32.46 11.93 -20.62
C VAL A 109 -33.04 12.06 -20.69
#